data_4e82d8e5108e6349fb615989ec0df90a
#
_entry.id   4e82d8e5108e6349fb615989ec0df90a
#
_cell.length_a   1.000
_cell.length_b   1.000
_cell.length_c   1.000
_cell.angle_alpha   90.00
_cell.angle_beta   90.00
_cell.angle_gamma   90.00
#
_symmetry.space_group_name_H-M   'P 1'
#
loop_
_entity.id
_entity.type
_entity.pdbx_description
1 polymer ?
#
loop_
_entity_poly.entity_id
_entity_poly.type
_entity_poly.pdbx_seq_one_letter_code
_entity_poly.pdbx_strand_id
1 'polypeptide(L)'
;MERRIGSVLIYVENREAAPQVNAVLSRHAGIIICRQGFPRDTYSIISVIFEGTTDEIGSLTGQLGRIQGIEVKSALLKSKLNN
;
A
#
# COMPACT_ATOMS: atom_id res chain seq x y z
N MET A 1 20.21 -7.59 5.74
CA MET A 1 19.13 -7.77 4.78
C MET A 1 18.76 -6.44 4.16
N GLU A 2 18.63 -6.43 2.84
CA GLU A 2 18.30 -5.18 2.16
C GLU A 2 16.86 -4.76 2.45
N ARG A 3 16.72 -3.48 2.69
CA ARG A 3 15.40 -2.88 2.84
C ARG A 3 15.28 -1.77 1.81
N ARG A 4 14.08 -1.57 1.30
CA ARG A 4 13.79 -0.60 0.26
C ARG A 4 12.62 0.26 0.67
N ILE A 5 12.63 1.48 0.18
CA ILE A 5 11.53 2.42 0.39
C ILE A 5 10.73 2.52 -0.89
N GLY A 6 9.44 2.49 -0.76
CA GLY A 6 8.55 2.67 -1.89
C GLY A 6 7.24 3.29 -1.44
N SER A 7 6.35 3.42 -2.39
CA SER A 7 5.03 3.94 -2.13
C SER A 7 3.99 3.18 -2.93
N VAL A 8 2.76 3.24 -2.46
CA VAL A 8 1.64 2.70 -3.20
C VAL A 8 0.51 3.73 -3.16
N LEU A 9 -0.09 3.95 -4.33
CA LEU A 9 -1.23 4.82 -4.48
C LEU A 9 -2.43 3.93 -4.77
N ILE A 10 -3.47 4.07 -3.96
CA ILE A 10 -4.65 3.21 -4.03
C ILE A 10 -5.85 4.08 -4.33
N TYR A 11 -6.51 3.80 -5.45
CA TYR A 11 -7.76 4.43 -5.82
C TYR A 11 -8.88 3.45 -5.49
N VAL A 12 -9.73 3.82 -4.54
CA VAL A 12 -10.84 2.96 -4.08
C VAL A 12 -12.10 3.49 -4.76
N GLU A 13 -12.47 2.86 -5.88
CA GLU A 13 -13.64 3.32 -6.62
C GLU A 13 -14.94 2.78 -6.05
N ASN A 14 -14.88 1.69 -5.28
CA ASN A 14 -16.05 1.10 -4.66
C ASN A 14 -15.87 1.09 -3.16
N ARG A 15 -16.73 1.81 -2.44
CA ARG A 15 -16.64 1.92 -0.98
C ARG A 15 -16.66 0.57 -0.29
N GLU A 16 -17.28 -0.41 -0.90
CA GLU A 16 -17.33 -1.75 -0.31
C GLU A 16 -15.96 -2.41 -0.25
N ALA A 17 -15.01 -1.93 -1.03
CA ALA A 17 -13.65 -2.44 -1.00
C ALA A 17 -12.82 -1.85 0.15
N ALA A 18 -13.25 -0.75 0.76
CA ALA A 18 -12.47 -0.07 1.78
C ALA A 18 -12.10 -0.96 2.96
N PRO A 19 -13.01 -1.78 3.52
CA PRO A 19 -12.63 -2.65 4.63
C PRO A 19 -11.53 -3.63 4.25
N GLN A 20 -11.54 -4.15 3.02
CA GLN A 20 -10.50 -5.08 2.57
C GLN A 20 -9.15 -4.37 2.47
N VAL A 21 -9.15 -3.14 1.91
CA VAL A 21 -7.93 -2.35 1.82
C VAL A 21 -7.36 -2.09 3.22
N ASN A 22 -8.21 -1.66 4.14
CA ASN A 22 -7.78 -1.37 5.51
C ASN A 22 -7.24 -2.61 6.21
N ALA A 23 -7.85 -3.78 5.96
CA ALA A 23 -7.38 -5.02 6.55
C ALA A 23 -5.98 -5.39 6.05
N VAL A 24 -5.73 -5.23 4.75
CA VAL A 24 -4.41 -5.50 4.19
C VAL A 24 -3.37 -4.54 4.78
N LEU A 25 -3.71 -3.25 4.84
CA LEU A 25 -2.77 -2.27 5.39
C LEU A 25 -2.47 -2.56 6.86
N SER A 26 -3.47 -2.96 7.63
CA SER A 26 -3.27 -3.29 9.04
C SER A 26 -2.35 -4.50 9.22
N ARG A 27 -2.49 -5.51 8.37
CA ARG A 27 -1.63 -6.69 8.43
C ARG A 27 -0.18 -6.36 8.12
N HIS A 28 0.05 -5.26 7.42
CA HIS A 28 1.39 -4.86 7.00
C HIS A 28 1.87 -3.60 7.73
N ALA A 29 1.25 -3.27 8.88
CA ALA A 29 1.57 -2.07 9.62
C ALA A 29 3.05 -1.97 9.98
N GLY A 30 3.71 -3.11 10.15
CA GLY A 30 5.12 -3.13 10.52
C GLY A 30 6.05 -2.50 9.50
N ILE A 31 5.66 -2.42 8.24
CA ILE A 31 6.50 -1.82 7.21
C ILE A 31 5.97 -0.47 6.71
N ILE A 32 4.81 -0.05 7.20
CA ILE A 32 4.22 1.23 6.75
C ILE A 32 4.79 2.36 7.58
N ILE A 33 5.41 3.34 6.90
CA ILE A 33 5.98 4.52 7.54
C ILE A 33 4.88 5.56 7.76
N CYS A 34 4.06 5.79 6.75
CA CYS A 34 2.97 6.75 6.87
C CYS A 34 1.90 6.41 5.84
N ARG A 35 0.70 6.90 6.10
CA ARG A 35 -0.39 6.77 5.15
C ARG A 35 -1.24 8.02 5.22
N GLN A 36 -1.81 8.39 4.08
CA GLN A 36 -2.73 9.51 3.98
C GLN A 36 -3.98 9.05 3.26
N GLY A 37 -5.13 9.43 3.78
CA GLY A 37 -6.40 9.19 3.13
C GLY A 37 -6.96 10.47 2.56
N PHE A 38 -7.61 10.37 1.42
CA PHE A 38 -8.25 11.50 0.77
C PHE A 38 -9.66 11.07 0.36
N PRO A 39 -10.64 11.17 1.29
CA PRO A 39 -12.00 10.74 0.99
C PRO A 39 -12.74 11.71 0.10
N ARG A 40 -13.47 11.18 -0.87
CA ARG A 40 -14.35 11.95 -1.72
C ARG A 40 -15.73 11.30 -1.69
N ASP A 41 -16.70 11.95 -2.34
CA ASP A 41 -18.08 11.49 -2.27
C ASP A 41 -18.26 10.11 -2.90
N THR A 42 -17.63 9.86 -4.05
CA THR A 42 -17.83 8.63 -4.80
C THR A 42 -16.64 7.72 -4.82
N TYR A 43 -15.49 8.18 -4.34
CA TYR A 43 -14.26 7.38 -4.31
C TYR A 43 -13.37 7.89 -3.18
N SER A 44 -12.31 7.16 -2.92
CA SER A 44 -11.27 7.64 -2.01
C SER A 44 -9.90 7.25 -2.55
N ILE A 45 -8.90 8.00 -2.12
CA ILE A 45 -7.52 7.73 -2.49
C ILE A 45 -6.73 7.56 -1.21
N ILE A 46 -5.89 6.54 -1.19
CA ILE A 46 -4.99 6.27 -0.07
C ILE A 46 -3.58 6.24 -0.61
N SER A 47 -2.70 6.98 0.03
CA SER A 47 -1.27 7.00 -0.31
C SER A 47 -0.49 6.44 0.86
N VAL A 48 0.41 5.51 0.59
CA VAL A 48 1.17 4.82 1.62
C VAL A 48 2.65 4.85 1.25
N ILE A 49 3.48 5.17 2.23
CA ILE A 49 4.93 5.02 2.09
C ILE A 49 5.37 3.90 3.02
N PHE A 50 6.19 3.01 2.50
CA PHE A 50 6.63 1.84 3.25
C PHE A 50 8.13 1.63 3.11
N GLU A 51 8.68 0.91 4.06
CA GLU A 51 10.06 0.46 4.05
C GLU A 51 10.07 -1.00 4.49
N GLY A 52 10.63 -1.87 3.68
CA GLY A 52 10.65 -3.28 4.03
C GLY A 52 11.53 -4.09 3.10
N THR A 53 11.57 -5.38 3.37
CA THR A 53 12.26 -6.32 2.50
C THR A 53 11.43 -6.57 1.24
N THR A 54 12.06 -7.14 0.23
CA THR A 54 11.37 -7.47 -1.02
C THR A 54 10.16 -8.36 -0.76
N ASP A 55 10.31 -9.34 0.15
CA ASP A 55 9.19 -10.25 0.45
C ASP A 55 8.05 -9.53 1.14
N GLU A 56 8.36 -8.65 2.08
CA GLU A 56 7.34 -7.88 2.79
C GLU A 56 6.59 -6.96 1.85
N ILE A 57 7.33 -6.28 0.97
CA ILE A 57 6.72 -5.38 -0.01
C ILE A 57 5.86 -6.17 -1.00
N GLY A 58 6.36 -7.32 -1.45
CA GLY A 58 5.60 -8.17 -2.36
C GLY A 58 4.32 -8.68 -1.74
N SER A 59 4.33 -8.98 -0.44
CA SER A 59 3.13 -9.40 0.27
C SER A 59 2.09 -8.28 0.28
N LEU A 60 2.53 -7.06 0.61
CA LEU A 60 1.63 -5.90 0.67
C LEU A 60 1.02 -5.62 -0.70
N THR A 61 1.87 -5.43 -1.71
CA THR A 61 1.38 -5.04 -3.03
C THR A 61 0.60 -6.16 -3.70
N GLY A 62 0.99 -7.42 -3.48
CA GLY A 62 0.27 -8.55 -4.04
C GLY A 62 -1.12 -8.72 -3.46
N GLN A 63 -1.26 -8.54 -2.14
CA GLN A 63 -2.57 -8.65 -1.51
C GLN A 63 -3.48 -7.49 -1.91
N LEU A 64 -2.93 -6.27 -2.02
CA LEU A 64 -3.72 -5.15 -2.54
C LEU A 64 -4.19 -5.41 -3.96
N GLY A 65 -3.33 -5.97 -4.79
CA GLY A 65 -3.66 -6.22 -6.19
C GLY A 65 -4.78 -7.23 -6.40
N ARG A 66 -5.13 -8.02 -5.38
CA ARG A 66 -6.22 -9.00 -5.49
C ARG A 66 -7.58 -8.43 -5.13
N ILE A 67 -7.63 -7.22 -4.61
CA ILE A 67 -8.90 -6.62 -4.19
C ILE A 67 -9.60 -6.06 -5.42
N GLN A 68 -10.88 -6.43 -5.59
CA GLN A 68 -11.69 -5.86 -6.67
C GLN A 68 -12.22 -4.50 -6.26
N GLY A 69 -12.41 -3.63 -7.24
CA GLY A 69 -12.97 -2.31 -7.00
C GLY A 69 -11.94 -1.28 -6.59
N ILE A 70 -10.66 -1.57 -6.81
CA ILE A 70 -9.60 -0.61 -6.57
C ILE A 70 -8.59 -0.63 -7.72
N GLU A 71 -7.86 0.45 -7.84
CA GLU A 71 -6.72 0.53 -8.74
C GLU A 71 -5.48 0.82 -7.89
N VAL A 72 -4.39 0.12 -8.15
CA VAL A 72 -3.18 0.22 -7.35
C VAL A 72 -1.99 0.50 -8.25
N LYS A 73 -1.21 1.50 -7.90
CA LYS A 73 0.07 1.78 -8.55
C LYS A 73 1.13 1.89 -7.48
N SER A 74 2.25 1.24 -7.71
CA SER A 74 3.35 1.29 -6.75
C SER A 74 4.62 1.76 -7.43
N ALA A 75 5.48 2.34 -6.62
CA ALA A 75 6.80 2.78 -7.04
C ALA A 75 7.80 2.36 -5.99
N LEU A 76 8.99 1.99 -6.44
CA LEU A 76 10.03 1.52 -5.54
C LEU A 76 11.30 2.31 -5.85
N LEU A 77 11.88 2.90 -4.81
CA LEU A 77 13.13 3.62 -5.00
C LEU A 77 14.25 2.65 -5.28
N LYS A 78 15.20 3.08 -6.10
CA LYS A 78 16.35 2.25 -6.43
C LYS A 78 17.35 2.14 -5.29
N SER A 79 17.40 3.17 -4.44
CA SER A 79 18.33 3.18 -3.32
C SER A 79 18.03 2.05 -2.37
N LYS A 80 19.06 1.38 -1.93
CA LYS A 80 18.94 0.28 -0.98
C LYS A 80 19.39 0.76 0.39
N LEU A 81 18.61 0.38 1.39
CA LEU A 81 18.92 0.71 2.77
C LEU A 81 19.49 -0.53 3.44
N ASN A 82 20.68 -0.40 3.99
CA ASN A 82 21.33 -1.49 4.71
C ASN A 82 21.31 -1.16 6.20
N ASN A 83 20.55 -1.92 6.95
CA ASN A 83 20.46 -1.75 8.40
C ASN A 83 20.85 -3.03 9.10
#